data_9b7e8998f7e67746201e030b5cb019d3
#
_entry.id   9b7e8998f7e67746201e030b5cb019d3
#
_cell.length_a   1.000
_cell.length_b   1.000
_cell.length_c   1.000
_cell.angle_alpha   90.00
_cell.angle_beta   90.00
_cell.angle_gamma   90.00
#
_symmetry.space_group_name_H-M   'P 1'
#
loop_
_entity.id
_entity.type
_entity.pdbx_description
1 polymer ?
#
loop_
_entity_poly.entity_id
_entity_poly.type
_entity_poly.pdbx_seq_one_letter_code
_entity_poly.pdbx_strand_id
1 'polypeptide(L)'
;SVLNRYWDDRDTPRPESWLDDVNTAKNNPNRPATEIYRDLRSAAASGWDFSSRWMDDPQKLGTIRTTSIVPVDLNALMFKMEKLLARASQDSGDSAAASQYEALATARQKAIESHLWNDKEGWYADYDLKSKKVRNQLTAAALFPLYVKAASQERADKVAAATSARLLKPGGITTTTINSGQQWDAPNGWAPLQWVATEGLQNYGQNKVAMDVTWRFLKNVQHTYDREKKLVEKYDVSTTGTGGGGGEYPLQDGFGWSNGVTLKMLDLVCPKEKPCDSVPENQPAANDEAAPVKAAAQ
;
A
#
# COMPACT_ATOMS: atom_id res chain seq x y z
N SER A 1 -19.56 -6.17 13.08
CA SER A 1 -18.82 -5.65 11.94
C SER A 1 -18.03 -6.78 11.29
N VAL A 2 -17.95 -6.80 9.97
CA VAL A 2 -17.12 -7.75 9.20
C VAL A 2 -15.69 -7.24 9.00
N LEU A 3 -15.37 -6.01 9.44
CA LEU A 3 -14.05 -5.42 9.27
C LEU A 3 -13.06 -6.00 10.28
N ASN A 4 -11.84 -6.23 9.81
CA ASN A 4 -10.72 -6.78 10.57
C ASN A 4 -9.70 -5.70 10.93
N ARG A 5 -8.92 -5.96 11.97
CA ARG A 5 -7.74 -5.19 12.37
C ARG A 5 -6.57 -6.14 12.63
N TYR A 6 -5.36 -5.60 12.68
CA TYR A 6 -4.21 -6.35 13.14
C TYR A 6 -4.24 -6.53 14.66
N TRP A 7 -3.84 -7.70 15.11
CA TRP A 7 -3.78 -8.08 16.51
C TRP A 7 -2.75 -9.17 16.71
N ASP A 8 -1.86 -9.01 17.68
CA ASP A 8 -0.96 -10.06 18.15
C ASP A 8 -1.36 -10.47 19.57
N ASP A 9 -1.43 -11.76 19.84
CA ASP A 9 -1.82 -12.27 21.16
C ASP A 9 -0.77 -12.01 22.24
N ARG A 10 0.48 -11.81 21.83
CA ARG A 10 1.59 -11.50 22.73
C ARG A 10 1.65 -10.01 23.02
N ASP A 11 2.06 -9.70 24.25
CA ASP A 11 2.26 -8.34 24.76
C ASP A 11 3.65 -8.16 25.38
N THR A 12 4.62 -8.88 24.82
CA THR A 12 6.04 -8.84 25.15
C THR A 12 6.83 -8.26 23.97
N PRO A 13 8.07 -7.76 24.20
CA PRO A 13 8.91 -7.28 23.11
C PRO A 13 9.09 -8.32 22.00
N ARG A 14 9.28 -7.89 20.76
CA ARG A 14 9.59 -8.77 19.63
C ARG A 14 10.99 -9.37 19.82
N PRO A 15 11.18 -10.67 19.59
CA PRO A 15 12.53 -11.28 19.70
C PRO A 15 13.58 -10.64 18.78
N GLU A 16 13.19 -10.32 17.55
CA GLU A 16 14.05 -9.74 16.50
C GLU A 16 14.44 -8.27 16.74
N SER A 17 13.70 -7.55 17.57
CA SER A 17 13.92 -6.12 17.90
C SER A 17 13.71 -5.86 19.40
N TRP A 18 14.21 -6.77 20.23
CA TRP A 18 13.96 -6.74 21.68
C TRP A 18 14.37 -5.42 22.33
N LEU A 19 15.59 -4.96 22.04
CA LEU A 19 16.12 -3.74 22.67
C LEU A 19 15.35 -2.49 22.24
N ASP A 20 14.97 -2.41 20.97
CA ASP A 20 14.22 -1.27 20.41
C ASP A 20 12.84 -1.17 21.03
N ASP A 21 12.14 -2.30 21.15
CA ASP A 21 10.81 -2.37 21.79
C ASP A 21 10.90 -1.97 23.27
N VAL A 22 11.87 -2.49 24.02
CA VAL A 22 12.08 -2.15 25.43
C VAL A 22 12.40 -0.66 25.61
N ASN A 23 13.26 -0.10 24.76
CA ASN A 23 13.59 1.33 24.79
C ASN A 23 12.38 2.20 24.44
N THR A 24 11.60 1.79 23.44
CA THR A 24 10.36 2.47 23.09
C THR A 24 9.40 2.53 24.27
N ALA A 25 9.20 1.43 24.99
CA ALA A 25 8.35 1.40 26.18
C ALA A 25 8.89 2.25 27.31
N LYS A 26 10.21 2.15 27.62
CA LYS A 26 10.87 2.96 28.67
C LYS A 26 10.73 4.46 28.41
N ASN A 27 10.82 4.89 27.16
CA ASN A 27 10.68 6.30 26.78
C ASN A 27 9.23 6.80 26.80
N ASN A 28 8.26 5.92 27.09
CA ASN A 28 6.84 6.25 27.18
C ASN A 28 6.21 5.74 28.50
N PRO A 29 6.69 6.19 29.67
CA PRO A 29 6.33 5.63 30.96
C PRO A 29 4.87 5.86 31.36
N ASN A 30 4.17 6.79 30.70
CA ASN A 30 2.75 7.09 30.94
C ASN A 30 1.79 6.09 30.28
N ARG A 31 2.33 5.09 29.58
CA ARG A 31 1.56 4.06 28.88
C ARG A 31 2.06 2.66 29.31
N PRO A 32 1.15 1.69 29.56
CA PRO A 32 1.57 0.33 29.88
C PRO A 32 2.47 -0.25 28.79
N ALA A 33 3.62 -0.81 29.18
CA ALA A 33 4.58 -1.38 28.24
C ALA A 33 3.96 -2.53 27.42
N THR A 34 3.11 -3.34 28.03
CA THR A 34 2.38 -4.45 27.36
C THR A 34 1.48 -3.96 26.23
N GLU A 35 0.86 -2.78 26.35
CA GLU A 35 0.08 -2.19 25.26
C GLU A 35 0.97 -1.75 24.12
N ILE A 36 2.12 -1.11 24.42
CA ILE A 36 3.09 -0.67 23.41
C ILE A 36 3.62 -1.88 22.65
N TYR A 37 4.04 -2.94 23.37
CA TYR A 37 4.54 -4.15 22.73
C TYR A 37 3.51 -4.81 21.81
N ARG A 38 2.24 -4.92 22.23
CA ARG A 38 1.20 -5.47 21.38
C ARG A 38 0.96 -4.62 20.12
N ASP A 39 0.98 -3.31 20.25
CA ASP A 39 0.82 -2.41 19.10
C ASP A 39 2.03 -2.47 18.14
N LEU A 40 3.26 -2.55 18.64
CA LEU A 40 4.46 -2.77 17.83
C LEU A 40 4.39 -4.11 17.08
N ARG A 41 4.06 -5.19 17.77
CA ARG A 41 3.89 -6.52 17.18
C ARG A 41 2.79 -6.55 16.12
N SER A 42 1.66 -5.90 16.39
CA SER A 42 0.56 -5.80 15.43
C SER A 42 0.93 -4.97 14.21
N ALA A 43 1.75 -3.93 14.37
CA ALA A 43 2.29 -3.16 13.24
C ALA A 43 3.30 -3.99 12.43
N ALA A 44 4.16 -4.77 13.08
CA ALA A 44 5.06 -5.69 12.37
C ALA A 44 4.26 -6.73 11.56
N ALA A 45 3.17 -7.28 12.13
CA ALA A 45 2.27 -8.19 11.41
C ALA A 45 1.59 -7.54 10.18
N SER A 46 1.43 -6.21 10.16
CA SER A 46 0.89 -5.49 9.02
C SER A 46 1.86 -5.38 7.83
N GLY A 47 3.16 -5.58 8.09
CA GLY A 47 4.24 -5.30 7.14
C GLY A 47 4.60 -3.81 7.02
N TRP A 48 3.96 -2.90 7.78
CA TRP A 48 4.28 -1.46 7.80
C TRP A 48 4.98 -1.06 9.12
N ASP A 49 6.09 -1.68 9.37
CA ASP A 49 6.94 -1.52 10.56
C ASP A 49 8.15 -0.61 10.27
N PHE A 50 8.09 0.70 10.61
CA PHE A 50 6.91 1.34 11.14
C PHE A 50 6.46 2.51 10.27
N SER A 51 5.36 3.14 10.64
CA SER A 51 4.76 4.26 9.90
C SER A 51 4.00 5.17 10.85
N SER A 52 4.00 6.46 10.56
CA SER A 52 3.13 7.46 11.18
C SER A 52 1.64 7.09 11.08
N ARG A 53 1.30 6.20 10.14
CA ARG A 53 -0.03 5.62 9.96
C ARG A 53 -0.60 5.05 11.27
N TRP A 54 0.27 4.46 12.09
CA TRP A 54 -0.13 3.79 13.34
C TRP A 54 -0.04 4.69 14.57
N MET A 55 0.48 5.91 14.47
CA MET A 55 0.82 6.78 15.59
C MET A 55 -0.21 7.90 15.81
N ASP A 56 -0.29 8.37 17.05
CA ASP A 56 -0.99 9.61 17.38
C ASP A 56 -0.09 10.83 17.14
N ASP A 57 1.19 10.75 17.55
CA ASP A 57 2.22 11.73 17.21
C ASP A 57 3.17 11.10 16.16
N PRO A 58 3.18 11.59 14.91
CA PRO A 58 3.99 11.01 13.84
C PRO A 58 5.49 10.93 14.13
N GLN A 59 5.98 11.74 15.06
CA GLN A 59 7.40 11.82 15.41
C GLN A 59 7.76 10.93 16.62
N LYS A 60 6.79 10.20 17.20
CA LYS A 60 6.99 9.43 18.43
C LYS A 60 6.44 8.02 18.31
N LEU A 61 7.33 7.05 18.03
CA LEU A 61 6.95 5.64 17.88
C LEU A 61 6.17 5.10 19.09
N GLY A 62 6.48 5.51 20.30
CA GLY A 62 5.75 5.08 21.51
C GLY A 62 4.28 5.51 21.58
N THR A 63 3.82 6.38 20.66
CA THR A 63 2.40 6.74 20.51
C THR A 63 1.65 5.78 19.56
N ILE A 64 2.30 4.69 19.14
CA ILE A 64 1.74 3.66 18.28
C ILE A 64 0.49 3.02 18.91
N ARG A 65 -0.55 2.80 18.11
CA ARG A 65 -1.83 2.22 18.56
C ARG A 65 -2.50 1.39 17.47
N THR A 66 -1.72 0.59 16.80
CA THR A 66 -2.14 -0.26 15.67
C THR A 66 -3.41 -1.05 15.97
N THR A 67 -3.52 -1.62 17.18
CA THR A 67 -4.69 -2.39 17.61
C THR A 67 -5.98 -1.58 17.71
N SER A 68 -5.89 -0.25 17.69
CA SER A 68 -7.06 0.65 17.71
C SER A 68 -7.44 1.15 16.31
N ILE A 69 -6.81 0.62 15.27
CA ILE A 69 -7.02 1.06 13.88
C ILE A 69 -7.54 -0.11 13.05
N VAL A 70 -8.57 0.15 12.26
CA VAL A 70 -9.09 -0.78 11.24
C VAL A 70 -8.51 -0.36 9.90
N PRO A 71 -7.53 -1.12 9.35
CA PRO A 71 -6.81 -0.70 8.16
C PRO A 71 -7.57 -1.02 6.87
N VAL A 72 -7.51 -0.09 5.93
CA VAL A 72 -8.24 -0.19 4.66
C VAL A 72 -7.68 -1.27 3.75
N ASP A 73 -6.36 -1.41 3.68
CA ASP A 73 -5.66 -2.42 2.86
C ASP A 73 -5.95 -3.85 3.31
N LEU A 74 -5.85 -4.14 4.62
CA LEU A 74 -6.23 -5.46 5.15
C LEU A 74 -7.66 -5.84 4.74
N ASN A 75 -8.60 -4.90 4.89
CA ASN A 75 -10.00 -5.17 4.58
C ASN A 75 -10.26 -5.29 3.08
N ALA A 76 -9.53 -4.57 2.24
CA ALA A 76 -9.54 -4.76 0.79
C ALA A 76 -8.98 -6.14 0.39
N LEU A 77 -7.87 -6.57 0.99
CA LEU A 77 -7.31 -7.90 0.74
C LEU A 77 -8.23 -9.03 1.23
N MET A 78 -8.87 -8.86 2.37
CA MET A 78 -9.90 -9.81 2.86
C MET A 78 -11.08 -9.92 1.90
N PHE A 79 -11.55 -8.79 1.33
CA PHE A 79 -12.56 -8.81 0.28
C PHE A 79 -12.10 -9.63 -0.94
N LYS A 80 -10.87 -9.40 -1.40
CA LYS A 80 -10.30 -10.17 -2.53
C LYS A 80 -10.22 -11.66 -2.22
N MET A 81 -9.80 -12.03 -1.01
CA MET A 81 -9.73 -13.41 -0.56
C MET A 81 -11.12 -14.06 -0.55
N GLU A 82 -12.13 -13.41 -0.01
CA GLU A 82 -13.52 -13.90 0.01
C GLU A 82 -14.06 -14.11 -1.42
N LYS A 83 -13.79 -13.18 -2.35
CA LYS A 83 -14.14 -13.32 -3.77
C LYS A 83 -13.43 -14.50 -4.43
N LEU A 84 -12.15 -14.72 -4.13
CA LEU A 84 -11.40 -15.86 -4.65
C LEU A 84 -11.90 -17.19 -4.09
N LEU A 85 -12.24 -17.25 -2.80
CA LEU A 85 -12.83 -18.44 -2.17
C LEU A 85 -14.21 -18.74 -2.76
N ALA A 86 -15.04 -17.73 -2.99
CA ALA A 86 -16.33 -17.91 -3.66
C ALA A 86 -16.16 -18.54 -5.04
N ARG A 87 -15.22 -18.02 -5.85
CA ARG A 87 -14.91 -18.57 -7.16
C ARG A 87 -14.39 -20.00 -7.09
N ALA A 88 -13.40 -20.26 -6.24
CA ALA A 88 -12.83 -21.59 -6.07
C ALA A 88 -13.87 -22.63 -5.63
N SER A 89 -14.79 -22.25 -4.72
CA SER A 89 -15.90 -23.10 -4.29
C SER A 89 -16.86 -23.38 -5.45
N GLN A 90 -17.18 -22.36 -6.26
CA GLN A 90 -18.02 -22.53 -7.46
C GLN A 90 -17.36 -23.47 -8.48
N ASP A 91 -16.07 -23.31 -8.75
CA ASP A 91 -15.30 -24.13 -9.69
C ASP A 91 -15.20 -25.60 -9.21
N SER A 92 -15.22 -25.84 -7.90
CA SER A 92 -15.24 -27.19 -7.29
C SER A 92 -16.63 -27.81 -7.15
N GLY A 93 -17.70 -27.07 -7.51
CA GLY A 93 -19.10 -27.52 -7.43
C GLY A 93 -19.76 -27.31 -6.06
N ASP A 94 -19.08 -26.69 -5.09
CA ASP A 94 -19.65 -26.34 -3.78
C ASP A 94 -20.39 -24.99 -3.84
N SER A 95 -21.59 -25.03 -4.36
CA SER A 95 -22.44 -23.82 -4.49
C SER A 95 -22.84 -23.20 -3.15
N ALA A 96 -22.92 -24.01 -2.08
CA ALA A 96 -23.25 -23.50 -0.75
C ALA A 96 -22.12 -22.65 -0.18
N ALA A 97 -20.88 -23.14 -0.20
CA ALA A 97 -19.71 -22.37 0.20
C ALA A 97 -19.50 -21.16 -0.71
N ALA A 98 -19.70 -21.29 -2.03
CA ALA A 98 -19.60 -20.16 -2.96
C ALA A 98 -20.56 -19.03 -2.57
N SER A 99 -21.82 -19.34 -2.29
CA SER A 99 -22.83 -18.34 -1.86
C SER A 99 -22.48 -17.72 -0.52
N GLN A 100 -21.93 -18.47 0.42
CA GLN A 100 -21.49 -17.96 1.73
C GLN A 100 -20.34 -16.96 1.59
N TYR A 101 -19.30 -17.29 0.83
CA TYR A 101 -18.16 -16.38 0.62
C TYR A 101 -18.56 -15.15 -0.18
N GLU A 102 -19.45 -15.25 -1.15
CA GLU A 102 -19.98 -14.09 -1.89
C GLU A 102 -20.77 -13.15 -0.97
N ALA A 103 -21.56 -13.68 -0.04
CA ALA A 103 -22.27 -12.89 0.96
C ALA A 103 -21.30 -12.16 1.90
N LEU A 104 -20.21 -12.83 2.33
CA LEU A 104 -19.16 -12.20 3.16
C LEU A 104 -18.45 -11.08 2.39
N ALA A 105 -18.06 -11.30 1.15
CA ALA A 105 -17.43 -10.29 0.30
C ALA A 105 -18.35 -9.07 0.10
N THR A 106 -19.62 -9.29 -0.18
CA THR A 106 -20.62 -8.22 -0.34
C THR A 106 -20.78 -7.39 0.94
N ALA A 107 -20.85 -8.06 2.10
CA ALA A 107 -20.96 -7.39 3.40
C ALA A 107 -19.70 -6.57 3.72
N ARG A 108 -18.51 -7.11 3.39
CA ARG A 108 -17.23 -6.41 3.57
C ARG A 108 -17.11 -5.20 2.66
N GLN A 109 -17.47 -5.33 1.38
CA GLN A 109 -17.47 -4.20 0.46
C GLN A 109 -18.34 -3.05 0.97
N LYS A 110 -19.57 -3.35 1.41
CA LYS A 110 -20.45 -2.34 2.01
C LYS A 110 -19.84 -1.69 3.25
N ALA A 111 -19.13 -2.47 4.08
CA ALA A 111 -18.47 -1.95 5.28
C ALA A 111 -17.27 -1.06 4.93
N ILE A 112 -16.47 -1.42 3.92
CA ILE A 112 -15.37 -0.58 3.38
C ILE A 112 -15.95 0.76 2.90
N GLU A 113 -16.99 0.72 2.07
CA GLU A 113 -17.63 1.90 1.51
C GLU A 113 -18.25 2.82 2.58
N SER A 114 -18.76 2.24 3.69
CA SER A 114 -19.44 2.98 4.75
C SER A 114 -18.52 3.53 5.83
N HIS A 115 -17.40 2.85 6.12
CA HIS A 115 -16.56 3.17 7.27
C HIS A 115 -15.14 3.61 6.91
N LEU A 116 -14.63 3.24 5.74
CA LEU A 116 -13.24 3.50 5.35
C LEU A 116 -13.13 4.56 4.25
N TRP A 117 -14.21 5.22 3.89
CA TRP A 117 -14.25 6.35 2.98
C TRP A 117 -14.34 7.67 3.72
N ASN A 118 -13.44 8.59 3.43
CA ASN A 118 -13.47 9.94 3.96
C ASN A 118 -14.09 10.90 2.93
N ASP A 119 -15.37 11.21 3.07
CA ASP A 119 -16.11 12.07 2.14
C ASP A 119 -15.53 13.49 2.04
N LYS A 120 -15.02 14.01 3.16
CA LYS A 120 -14.45 15.34 3.22
C LYS A 120 -13.17 15.46 2.40
N GLU A 121 -12.33 14.44 2.50
CA GLU A 121 -11.00 14.43 1.91
C GLU A 121 -10.98 13.80 0.50
N GLY A 122 -11.95 12.93 0.19
CA GLY A 122 -12.08 12.27 -1.10
C GLY A 122 -11.14 11.08 -1.32
N TRP A 123 -10.82 10.33 -0.25
CA TRP A 123 -10.03 9.10 -0.35
C TRP A 123 -10.43 8.06 0.69
N TYR A 124 -10.02 6.82 0.46
CA TYR A 124 -10.10 5.76 1.45
C TYR A 124 -9.02 5.95 2.51
N ALA A 125 -9.39 5.74 3.76
CA ALA A 125 -8.48 5.82 4.91
C ALA A 125 -8.88 4.82 5.99
N ASP A 126 -7.96 4.61 6.93
CA ASP A 126 -8.21 3.74 8.07
C ASP A 126 -9.28 4.32 9.01
N TYR A 127 -9.97 3.44 9.72
CA TYR A 127 -10.95 3.84 10.73
C TYR A 127 -10.36 3.73 12.14
N ASP A 128 -10.58 4.75 12.93
CA ASP A 128 -10.11 4.86 14.30
C ASP A 128 -11.19 4.41 15.27
N LEU A 129 -10.92 3.33 15.99
CA LEU A 129 -11.85 2.75 16.97
C LEU A 129 -12.04 3.62 18.21
N LYS A 130 -11.04 4.45 18.59
CA LYS A 130 -11.13 5.35 19.75
C LYS A 130 -12.04 6.55 19.46
N SER A 131 -11.76 7.25 18.36
CA SER A 131 -12.54 8.41 17.94
C SER A 131 -13.84 8.03 17.22
N LYS A 132 -13.98 6.77 16.79
CA LYS A 132 -15.10 6.24 16.00
C LYS A 132 -15.30 7.02 14.69
N LYS A 133 -14.20 7.38 14.03
CA LYS A 133 -14.18 8.15 12.79
C LYS A 133 -13.19 7.58 11.80
N VAL A 134 -13.45 7.77 10.51
CA VAL A 134 -12.45 7.59 9.47
C VAL A 134 -11.34 8.64 9.65
N ARG A 135 -10.10 8.22 9.47
CA ARG A 135 -8.94 9.11 9.56
C ARG A 135 -8.85 10.01 8.32
N ASN A 136 -8.11 11.10 8.42
CA ASN A 136 -7.87 12.03 7.31
C ASN A 136 -6.49 11.87 6.68
N GLN A 137 -5.67 10.93 7.16
CA GLN A 137 -4.33 10.68 6.62
C GLN A 137 -4.41 9.94 5.29
N LEU A 138 -3.88 10.53 4.23
CA LEU A 138 -3.70 9.88 2.94
C LEU A 138 -2.43 9.02 2.97
N THR A 139 -2.57 7.75 2.64
CA THR A 139 -1.47 6.80 2.47
C THR A 139 -1.67 5.99 1.19
N ALA A 140 -0.64 5.29 0.72
CA ALA A 140 -0.74 4.37 -0.42
C ALA A 140 -1.76 3.24 -0.20
N ALA A 141 -2.15 2.95 1.05
CA ALA A 141 -3.21 2.00 1.38
C ALA A 141 -4.57 2.39 0.79
N ALA A 142 -4.81 3.67 0.49
CA ALA A 142 -6.01 4.16 -0.18
C ALA A 142 -6.25 3.55 -1.58
N LEU A 143 -5.21 2.99 -2.19
CA LEU A 143 -5.26 2.38 -3.52
C LEU A 143 -5.69 0.90 -3.50
N PHE A 144 -5.68 0.24 -2.35
CA PHE A 144 -6.07 -1.17 -2.25
C PHE A 144 -7.52 -1.45 -2.64
N PRO A 145 -8.53 -0.63 -2.26
CA PRO A 145 -9.89 -0.82 -2.77
C PRO A 145 -9.99 -0.76 -4.30
N LEU A 146 -9.15 0.04 -4.97
CA LEU A 146 -9.07 0.07 -6.44
C LEU A 146 -8.41 -1.22 -6.97
N TYR A 147 -7.31 -1.63 -6.37
CA TYR A 147 -6.58 -2.85 -6.74
C TYR A 147 -7.45 -4.10 -6.69
N VAL A 148 -8.30 -4.22 -5.69
CA VAL A 148 -9.20 -5.38 -5.53
C VAL A 148 -10.56 -5.20 -6.20
N LYS A 149 -10.80 -4.08 -6.89
CA LYS A 149 -12.07 -3.72 -7.55
C LYS A 149 -13.27 -3.63 -6.59
N ALA A 150 -13.03 -3.15 -5.38
CA ALA A 150 -14.07 -2.94 -4.37
C ALA A 150 -14.67 -1.52 -4.41
N ALA A 151 -13.99 -0.55 -5.04
CA ALA A 151 -14.40 0.85 -5.09
C ALA A 151 -15.51 1.11 -6.15
N SER A 152 -16.23 2.20 -5.99
CA SER A 152 -17.03 2.77 -7.09
C SER A 152 -16.14 3.58 -8.05
N GLN A 153 -16.60 3.77 -9.30
CA GLN A 153 -15.86 4.58 -10.28
C GLN A 153 -15.65 6.01 -9.78
N GLU A 154 -16.68 6.67 -9.25
CA GLU A 154 -16.58 8.02 -8.70
C GLU A 154 -15.51 8.15 -7.63
N ARG A 155 -15.44 7.19 -6.68
CA ARG A 155 -14.45 7.18 -5.61
C ARG A 155 -13.05 6.88 -6.15
N ALA A 156 -12.94 5.98 -7.11
CA ALA A 156 -11.67 5.69 -7.76
C ALA A 156 -11.09 6.93 -8.48
N ASP A 157 -11.93 7.72 -9.15
CA ASP A 157 -11.53 8.97 -9.80
C ASP A 157 -10.99 9.99 -8.77
N LYS A 158 -11.65 10.11 -7.62
CA LYS A 158 -11.18 10.98 -6.52
C LYS A 158 -9.85 10.49 -5.93
N VAL A 159 -9.70 9.18 -5.72
CA VAL A 159 -8.44 8.58 -5.24
C VAL A 159 -7.31 8.80 -6.25
N ALA A 160 -7.58 8.65 -7.54
CA ALA A 160 -6.60 8.91 -8.59
C ALA A 160 -6.12 10.38 -8.57
N ALA A 161 -7.04 11.33 -8.44
CA ALA A 161 -6.72 12.75 -8.31
C ALA A 161 -5.87 13.04 -7.05
N ALA A 162 -6.25 12.49 -5.89
CA ALA A 162 -5.51 12.64 -4.65
C ALA A 162 -4.10 12.01 -4.74
N THR A 163 -3.99 10.82 -5.36
CA THR A 163 -2.72 10.13 -5.59
C THR A 163 -1.78 10.99 -6.45
N SER A 164 -2.28 11.48 -7.59
CA SER A 164 -1.49 12.34 -8.49
C SER A 164 -1.03 13.63 -7.79
N ALA A 165 -1.90 14.26 -7.02
CA ALA A 165 -1.60 15.54 -6.38
C ALA A 165 -0.67 15.42 -5.15
N ARG A 166 -0.75 14.32 -4.38
CA ARG A 166 -0.14 14.26 -3.05
C ARG A 166 0.87 13.13 -2.86
N LEU A 167 0.64 11.95 -3.44
CA LEU A 167 1.53 10.80 -3.28
C LEU A 167 2.56 10.68 -4.39
N LEU A 168 2.23 11.08 -5.61
CA LEU A 168 3.12 10.97 -6.76
C LEU A 168 4.30 11.94 -6.65
N LYS A 169 5.51 11.38 -6.74
CA LYS A 169 6.80 12.08 -6.62
C LYS A 169 7.67 11.77 -7.85
N PRO A 170 8.84 12.41 -8.01
CA PRO A 170 9.74 12.14 -9.13
C PRO A 170 10.09 10.65 -9.34
N GLY A 171 10.23 9.87 -8.27
CA GLY A 171 10.62 8.46 -8.29
C GLY A 171 9.50 7.44 -8.09
N GLY A 172 8.23 7.84 -8.17
CA GLY A 172 7.07 6.98 -7.92
C GLY A 172 6.13 7.53 -6.84
N ILE A 173 5.25 6.70 -6.28
CA ILE A 173 4.42 7.13 -5.15
C ILE A 173 5.13 6.94 -3.82
N THR A 174 5.01 7.93 -2.94
CA THR A 174 5.43 7.80 -1.53
C THR A 174 4.41 7.01 -0.72
N THR A 175 4.86 6.35 0.33
CA THR A 175 4.03 5.50 1.20
C THR A 175 2.99 6.32 1.95
N THR A 176 3.39 7.46 2.51
CA THR A 176 2.54 8.45 3.17
C THR A 176 2.96 9.86 2.79
N THR A 177 2.20 10.86 3.24
CA THR A 177 2.55 12.29 3.05
C THR A 177 3.40 12.87 4.18
N ILE A 178 3.77 12.05 5.18
CA ILE A 178 4.48 12.47 6.39
C ILE A 178 5.91 11.90 6.36
N ASN A 179 6.89 12.74 6.66
CA ASN A 179 8.26 12.30 6.93
C ASN A 179 8.44 12.20 8.46
N SER A 180 8.41 11.00 8.98
CA SER A 180 8.60 10.70 10.41
C SER A 180 9.96 10.07 10.73
N GLY A 181 10.78 9.80 9.71
CA GLY A 181 11.98 8.98 9.85
C GLY A 181 11.72 7.48 9.86
N GLN A 182 10.47 7.05 9.89
CA GLN A 182 10.11 5.64 9.77
C GLN A 182 10.14 5.17 8.31
N GLN A 183 10.48 3.91 8.10
CA GLN A 183 10.71 3.37 6.75
C GLN A 183 9.43 3.27 5.88
N TRP A 184 8.24 3.17 6.48
CA TRP A 184 6.95 3.16 5.78
C TRP A 184 6.27 4.53 5.78
N ASP A 185 7.08 5.58 5.70
CA ASP A 185 6.66 6.96 5.53
C ASP A 185 7.44 7.64 4.39
N ALA A 186 7.08 8.89 4.07
CA ALA A 186 7.88 9.69 3.15
C ALA A 186 9.32 9.82 3.68
N PRO A 187 10.35 9.84 2.80
CA PRO A 187 10.27 9.89 1.34
C PRO A 187 10.20 8.53 0.65
N ASN A 188 10.01 7.42 1.40
CA ASN A 188 10.13 6.08 0.87
C ASN A 188 8.92 5.66 0.04
N GLY A 189 9.21 4.98 -1.07
CA GLY A 189 8.28 4.22 -1.87
C GLY A 189 8.73 2.75 -1.95
N TRP A 190 7.77 1.85 -1.94
CA TRP A 190 7.95 0.41 -1.88
C TRP A 190 7.37 -0.25 -3.13
N ALA A 191 8.11 -1.16 -3.73
CA ALA A 191 7.72 -1.80 -4.98
C ALA A 191 6.29 -2.37 -4.98
N PRO A 192 5.84 -3.11 -3.93
CA PRO A 192 4.47 -3.61 -3.89
C PRO A 192 3.41 -2.52 -3.98
N LEU A 193 3.64 -1.36 -3.34
CA LEU A 193 2.70 -0.25 -3.35
C LEU A 193 2.64 0.45 -4.71
N GLN A 194 3.75 0.51 -5.44
CA GLN A 194 3.79 1.01 -6.82
C GLN A 194 2.94 0.11 -7.72
N TRP A 195 3.06 -1.22 -7.57
CA TRP A 195 2.26 -2.18 -8.34
C TRP A 195 0.77 -2.08 -8.01
N VAL A 196 0.41 -2.02 -6.73
CA VAL A 196 -0.97 -1.82 -6.28
C VAL A 196 -1.57 -0.54 -6.87
N ALA A 197 -0.79 0.54 -6.91
CA ALA A 197 -1.21 1.79 -7.51
C ALA A 197 -1.43 1.65 -9.03
N THR A 198 -0.45 1.09 -9.74
CA THR A 198 -0.52 0.92 -11.19
C THR A 198 -1.73 0.08 -11.58
N GLU A 199 -1.87 -1.13 -11.05
CA GLU A 199 -2.97 -2.03 -11.39
C GLU A 199 -4.33 -1.49 -10.90
N GLY A 200 -4.35 -0.95 -9.67
CA GLY A 200 -5.56 -0.36 -9.09
C GLY A 200 -6.12 0.78 -9.94
N LEU A 201 -5.27 1.70 -10.38
CA LEU A 201 -5.65 2.81 -11.24
C LEU A 201 -6.09 2.35 -12.63
N GLN A 202 -5.39 1.37 -13.24
CA GLN A 202 -5.79 0.79 -14.51
C GLN A 202 -7.16 0.11 -14.46
N ASN A 203 -7.50 -0.56 -13.36
CA ASN A 203 -8.80 -1.21 -13.16
C ASN A 203 -9.98 -0.24 -13.33
N TYR A 204 -9.76 1.07 -13.15
CA TYR A 204 -10.76 2.13 -13.25
C TYR A 204 -10.47 3.13 -14.38
N GLY A 205 -9.67 2.74 -15.38
CA GLY A 205 -9.41 3.57 -16.56
C GLY A 205 -8.50 4.78 -16.31
N GLN A 206 -7.89 4.90 -15.11
CA GLN A 206 -6.97 5.99 -14.74
C GLN A 206 -5.55 5.75 -15.31
N ASN A 207 -5.48 5.39 -16.61
CA ASN A 207 -4.27 4.93 -17.27
C ASN A 207 -3.14 5.95 -17.24
N LYS A 208 -3.46 7.25 -17.38
CA LYS A 208 -2.45 8.31 -17.36
C LYS A 208 -1.69 8.33 -16.02
N VAL A 209 -2.41 8.32 -14.91
CA VAL A 209 -1.80 8.32 -13.57
C VAL A 209 -1.07 7.00 -13.31
N ALA A 210 -1.67 5.87 -13.72
CA ALA A 210 -1.04 4.54 -13.59
C ALA A 210 0.30 4.47 -14.31
N MET A 211 0.36 4.95 -15.55
CA MET A 211 1.59 4.96 -16.34
C MET A 211 2.61 5.94 -15.80
N ASP A 212 2.19 7.09 -15.25
CA ASP A 212 3.08 8.05 -14.60
C ASP A 212 3.75 7.45 -13.35
N VAL A 213 2.99 6.72 -12.52
CA VAL A 213 3.56 5.93 -11.40
C VAL A 213 4.57 4.91 -11.91
N THR A 214 4.20 4.13 -12.91
CA THR A 214 5.03 3.04 -13.47
C THR A 214 6.37 3.57 -13.99
N TRP A 215 6.33 4.60 -14.87
CA TRP A 215 7.54 5.15 -15.49
C TRP A 215 8.47 5.82 -14.48
N ARG A 216 7.93 6.60 -13.54
CA ARG A 216 8.73 7.24 -12.50
C ARG A 216 9.41 6.22 -11.61
N PHE A 217 8.71 5.16 -11.21
CA PHE A 217 9.31 4.12 -10.40
C PHE A 217 10.38 3.33 -11.17
N LEU A 218 10.12 2.91 -12.40
CA LEU A 218 11.10 2.22 -13.24
C LEU A 218 12.36 3.08 -13.47
N LYS A 219 12.21 4.38 -13.71
CA LYS A 219 13.33 5.30 -13.85
C LYS A 219 14.16 5.39 -12.55
N ASN A 220 13.50 5.44 -11.41
CA ASN A 220 14.19 5.46 -10.12
C ASN A 220 14.97 4.16 -9.87
N VAL A 221 14.36 3.02 -10.17
CA VAL A 221 15.02 1.70 -10.10
C VAL A 221 16.23 1.65 -11.02
N GLN A 222 16.08 2.08 -12.28
CA GLN A 222 17.18 2.11 -13.26
C GLN A 222 18.34 2.99 -12.79
N HIS A 223 18.07 4.23 -12.37
CA HIS A 223 19.12 5.14 -11.90
C HIS A 223 19.84 4.60 -10.65
N THR A 224 19.10 3.94 -9.75
CA THR A 224 19.70 3.27 -8.58
C THR A 224 20.59 2.12 -9.03
N TYR A 225 20.11 1.29 -9.97
CA TYR A 225 20.87 0.16 -10.51
C TYR A 225 22.14 0.62 -11.25
N ASP A 226 22.05 1.68 -12.07
CA ASP A 226 23.20 2.21 -12.81
C ASP A 226 24.32 2.66 -11.88
N ARG A 227 23.97 3.20 -10.71
CA ARG A 227 24.93 3.66 -9.71
C ARG A 227 25.43 2.52 -8.83
N GLU A 228 24.55 1.65 -8.32
CA GLU A 228 24.87 0.69 -7.29
C GLU A 228 25.01 -0.74 -7.79
N LYS A 229 24.62 -1.00 -9.05
CA LYS A 229 24.62 -2.32 -9.72
C LYS A 229 23.79 -3.39 -9.00
N LYS A 230 22.76 -2.95 -8.26
CA LYS A 230 21.85 -3.81 -7.52
C LYS A 230 20.46 -3.18 -7.41
N LEU A 231 19.43 -4.01 -7.20
CA LEU A 231 18.12 -3.57 -6.77
C LEU A 231 18.07 -3.55 -5.24
N VAL A 232 17.31 -2.65 -4.67
CA VAL A 232 17.22 -2.46 -3.22
C VAL A 232 15.79 -2.65 -2.72
N GLU A 233 15.65 -2.79 -1.41
CA GLU A 233 14.41 -3.09 -0.73
C GLU A 233 13.35 -2.00 -0.91
N LYS A 234 13.75 -0.73 -0.75
CA LYS A 234 12.92 0.48 -0.81
C LYS A 234 13.69 1.63 -1.43
N TYR A 235 12.97 2.61 -1.95
CA TYR A 235 13.55 3.71 -2.72
C TYR A 235 13.10 5.05 -2.15
N ASP A 236 14.01 6.04 -2.08
CA ASP A 236 13.60 7.42 -1.92
C ASP A 236 12.92 7.86 -3.23
N VAL A 237 11.63 8.16 -3.17
CA VAL A 237 10.86 8.57 -4.35
C VAL A 237 10.74 10.08 -4.49
N SER A 238 11.23 10.86 -3.52
CA SER A 238 11.29 12.33 -3.63
C SER A 238 12.31 12.79 -4.69
N THR A 239 13.26 11.92 -4.99
CA THR A 239 14.28 12.06 -6.04
C THR A 239 14.31 10.80 -6.92
N THR A 240 15.34 10.65 -7.76
CA THR A 240 15.59 9.42 -8.52
C THR A 240 17.03 8.94 -8.32
N GLY A 241 17.21 7.62 -8.31
CA GLY A 241 18.53 7.00 -8.20
C GLY A 241 19.05 6.88 -6.78
N THR A 242 18.21 6.99 -5.76
CA THR A 242 18.60 6.86 -4.35
C THR A 242 17.78 5.78 -3.67
N GLY A 243 18.44 4.85 -2.98
CA GLY A 243 17.78 3.90 -2.09
C GLY A 243 17.12 4.63 -0.91
N GLY A 244 16.03 4.06 -0.40
CA GLY A 244 15.33 4.57 0.75
C GLY A 244 16.11 4.34 2.06
N GLY A 245 15.67 4.97 3.12
CA GLY A 245 16.27 4.88 4.45
C GLY A 245 15.24 4.87 5.56
N GLY A 246 15.70 5.06 6.80
CA GLY A 246 14.87 5.04 8.00
C GLY A 246 14.56 3.63 8.50
N GLY A 247 13.88 3.55 9.65
CA GLY A 247 13.56 2.29 10.30
C GLY A 247 14.68 1.77 11.20
N GLU A 248 14.54 0.52 11.63
CA GLU A 248 15.38 -0.11 12.65
C GLU A 248 16.64 -0.78 12.08
N TYR A 249 16.78 -0.90 10.75
CA TYR A 249 17.88 -1.62 10.11
C TYR A 249 18.35 -0.94 8.82
N PRO A 250 19.60 -1.22 8.36
CA PRO A 250 20.12 -0.70 7.10
C PRO A 250 19.34 -1.18 5.89
N LEU A 251 19.38 -0.39 4.81
CA LEU A 251 18.80 -0.76 3.52
C LEU A 251 19.31 -2.12 3.05
N GLN A 252 18.36 -3.00 2.66
CA GLN A 252 18.68 -4.35 2.19
C GLN A 252 18.78 -4.41 0.67
N ASP A 253 19.65 -5.31 0.20
CA ASP A 253 19.93 -5.52 -1.22
C ASP A 253 19.09 -6.65 -1.80
N GLY A 254 18.82 -6.59 -3.12
CA GLY A 254 18.30 -7.72 -3.91
C GLY A 254 16.94 -8.25 -3.46
N PHE A 255 16.07 -7.39 -3.03
CA PHE A 255 14.78 -7.78 -2.45
C PHE A 255 13.81 -8.38 -3.49
N GLY A 256 13.19 -9.52 -3.16
CA GLY A 256 12.35 -10.26 -4.09
C GLY A 256 11.20 -9.46 -4.70
N TRP A 257 10.51 -8.64 -3.91
CA TRP A 257 9.42 -7.81 -4.43
C TRP A 257 9.91 -6.69 -5.36
N SER A 258 11.09 -6.11 -5.13
CA SER A 258 11.67 -5.13 -6.06
C SER A 258 11.95 -5.76 -7.40
N ASN A 259 12.53 -6.97 -7.40
CA ASN A 259 12.82 -7.72 -8.62
C ASN A 259 11.51 -8.08 -9.38
N GLY A 260 10.54 -8.67 -8.68
CA GLY A 260 9.28 -9.12 -9.28
C GLY A 260 8.43 -7.98 -9.82
N VAL A 261 8.28 -6.89 -9.07
CA VAL A 261 7.50 -5.72 -9.51
C VAL A 261 8.17 -5.00 -10.66
N THR A 262 9.50 -4.81 -10.59
CA THR A 262 10.25 -4.19 -11.69
C THR A 262 10.08 -4.98 -12.99
N LEU A 263 10.24 -6.31 -12.94
CA LEU A 263 10.03 -7.18 -14.10
C LEU A 263 8.61 -7.05 -14.64
N LYS A 264 7.60 -7.08 -13.76
CA LYS A 264 6.20 -6.98 -14.16
C LYS A 264 5.85 -5.62 -14.76
N MET A 265 6.41 -4.54 -14.23
CA MET A 265 6.25 -3.20 -14.80
C MET A 265 6.96 -3.05 -16.15
N LEU A 266 8.14 -3.67 -16.32
CA LEU A 266 8.82 -3.70 -17.61
C LEU A 266 8.00 -4.45 -18.66
N ASP A 267 7.41 -5.60 -18.33
CA ASP A 267 6.50 -6.32 -19.22
C ASP A 267 5.29 -5.46 -19.66
N LEU A 268 4.83 -4.58 -18.79
CA LEU A 268 3.72 -3.67 -19.08
C LEU A 268 4.08 -2.57 -20.07
N VAL A 269 5.28 -1.99 -19.94
CA VAL A 269 5.70 -0.80 -20.72
C VAL A 269 6.61 -1.14 -21.90
N CYS A 270 7.30 -2.28 -21.84
CA CYS A 270 8.22 -2.76 -22.87
C CYS A 270 7.85 -4.20 -23.25
N PRO A 271 6.70 -4.42 -23.92
CA PRO A 271 6.28 -5.75 -24.29
C PRO A 271 7.31 -6.42 -25.22
N LYS A 272 7.33 -7.76 -25.27
CA LYS A 272 8.33 -8.55 -26.02
C LYS A 272 8.44 -8.16 -27.50
N GLU A 273 7.34 -7.70 -28.09
CA GLU A 273 7.27 -7.24 -29.48
C GLU A 273 7.94 -5.87 -29.69
N LYS A 274 8.13 -5.10 -28.64
CA LYS A 274 8.82 -3.81 -28.63
C LYS A 274 9.68 -3.69 -27.38
N PRO A 275 10.79 -4.41 -27.27
CA PRO A 275 11.68 -4.29 -26.12
C PRO A 275 12.23 -2.87 -26.02
N CYS A 276 12.36 -2.38 -24.78
CA CYS A 276 13.02 -1.10 -24.53
C CYS A 276 14.48 -1.34 -24.19
N ASP A 277 15.39 -0.62 -24.84
CA ASP A 277 16.83 -0.65 -24.53
C ASP A 277 17.13 0.07 -23.20
N SER A 278 16.27 1.04 -22.84
CA SER A 278 16.32 1.78 -21.58
C SER A 278 14.95 2.38 -21.26
N VAL A 279 14.72 2.74 -20.01
CA VAL A 279 13.57 3.54 -19.62
C VAL A 279 13.71 4.95 -20.22
N PRO A 280 12.75 5.44 -21.04
CA PRO A 280 12.87 6.73 -21.69
C PRO A 280 13.08 7.88 -20.69
N GLU A 281 14.03 8.76 -20.96
CA GLU A 281 14.31 9.93 -20.10
C GLU A 281 13.16 10.93 -20.09
N ASN A 282 12.48 11.10 -21.24
CA ASN A 282 11.32 11.97 -21.39
C ASN A 282 10.11 11.14 -21.77
N GLN A 283 9.08 11.14 -20.92
CA GLN A 283 7.77 10.71 -21.36
C GLN A 283 7.27 11.65 -22.46
N PRO A 284 6.81 11.15 -23.62
CA PRO A 284 5.95 11.96 -24.45
C PRO A 284 4.72 12.31 -23.61
N ALA A 285 4.33 13.57 -23.57
CA ALA A 285 3.03 13.99 -23.02
C ALA A 285 1.99 13.03 -23.63
N ALA A 286 1.25 12.33 -22.77
CA ALA A 286 0.27 11.35 -23.23
C ALA A 286 -0.69 12.05 -24.18
N ASN A 287 -0.56 11.75 -25.48
CA ASN A 287 -1.54 12.17 -26.47
C ASN A 287 -2.87 11.51 -26.10
N ASP A 288 -3.94 12.29 -26.13
CA ASP A 288 -5.33 11.92 -25.80
C ASP A 288 -5.96 10.95 -26.82
N GLU A 289 -5.25 9.91 -27.24
CA GLU A 289 -5.81 8.83 -28.05
C GLU A 289 -5.66 7.49 -27.34
N ALA A 290 -6.60 7.24 -26.45
CA ALA A 290 -6.82 5.90 -25.92
C ALA A 290 -7.48 5.02 -26.99
N ALA A 291 -6.71 4.13 -27.59
CA ALA A 291 -7.29 3.03 -28.34
C ALA A 291 -8.08 2.13 -27.38
N PRO A 292 -9.32 1.75 -27.69
CA PRO A 292 -10.13 0.92 -26.80
C PRO A 292 -9.51 -0.48 -26.71
N VAL A 293 -9.13 -0.87 -25.50
CA VAL A 293 -8.77 -2.25 -25.18
C VAL A 293 -9.99 -3.12 -25.39
N LYS A 294 -9.97 -3.98 -26.39
CA LYS A 294 -11.00 -5.01 -26.59
C LYS A 294 -11.07 -5.87 -25.34
N ALA A 295 -12.23 -5.88 -24.69
CA ALA A 295 -12.55 -6.82 -23.64
C ALA A 295 -12.41 -8.25 -24.21
N ALA A 296 -11.47 -9.03 -23.70
CA ALA A 296 -11.45 -10.47 -23.93
C ALA A 296 -12.63 -11.05 -23.14
N ALA A 297 -13.63 -11.53 -23.88
CA ALA A 297 -14.69 -12.36 -23.33
C ALA A 297 -14.09 -13.74 -22.99
N GLN A 298 -14.26 -14.15 -21.77
CA GLN A 298 -14.62 -15.46 -21.21
C GLN A 298 -14.19 -15.56 -19.77
#